data_e197ea151b7e548943f3f645647a7f4b
#
_entry.id   e197ea151b7e548943f3f645647a7f4b
#
_cell.length_a   1.000
_cell.length_b   1.000
_cell.length_c   1.000
_cell.angle_alpha   90.00
_cell.angle_beta   90.00
_cell.angle_gamma   90.00
#
_symmetry.space_group_name_H-M   'P 1'
#
loop_
_entity.id
_entity.type
_entity.pdbx_description
1 polymer ?
#
loop_
_entity_poly.entity_id
_entity_poly.type
_entity_poly.pdbx_seq_one_letter_code
_entity_poly.pdbx_strand_id
1 'polypeptide(L)'
;MPQPCYNLNVHEEELEEPLLAEGWVADEVRDEFPELRLRTAAVERGSGKTPPEVRHRLRLLSDRFRGAQAIALRRSPIPSAYRVFFRHVGLDPDTTRTPVEEAAVQRLVKGAFEATNLLDDALLIALVETGIPLWAVDADRVREPLGIGTAPDGRLAVCDADGPLATLFGPVDARCVVTKDCGRMLVYTVQVPGVPGIFVDEAMWTCLGVLQDAG
;
A
#
# COMPACT_ATOMS: atom_id res chain seq x y z
N MET A 1 52.18 16.68 -27.35
CA MET A 1 50.99 15.80 -27.46
C MET A 1 50.02 16.19 -26.37
N PRO A 2 48.87 16.79 -26.67
CA PRO A 2 47.88 17.10 -25.65
C PRO A 2 47.00 15.87 -25.35
N GLN A 3 46.79 15.61 -24.06
CA GLN A 3 45.88 14.57 -23.57
C GLN A 3 44.43 15.03 -23.77
N PRO A 4 43.51 14.14 -24.15
CA PRO A 4 42.10 14.46 -24.21
C PRO A 4 41.47 14.47 -22.80
N CYS A 5 40.89 15.62 -22.43
CA CYS A 5 40.01 15.73 -21.27
C CYS A 5 38.70 15.00 -21.57
N TYR A 6 38.47 13.88 -20.92
CA TYR A 6 37.16 13.23 -20.86
C TYR A 6 36.27 14.03 -19.87
N ASN A 7 35.40 14.86 -20.41
CA ASN A 7 34.28 15.41 -19.67
C ASN A 7 33.21 14.29 -19.55
N LEU A 8 33.21 13.58 -18.46
CA LEU A 8 32.09 12.74 -18.03
C LEU A 8 31.07 13.69 -17.38
N ASN A 9 30.20 14.30 -18.18
CA ASN A 9 28.93 14.80 -17.69
C ASN A 9 28.04 13.57 -17.41
N VAL A 10 28.17 13.00 -16.24
CA VAL A 10 27.15 12.14 -15.65
C VAL A 10 26.07 13.10 -15.16
N HIS A 11 25.01 13.27 -15.94
CA HIS A 11 23.76 13.75 -15.38
C HIS A 11 23.30 12.65 -14.40
N GLU A 12 23.62 12.81 -13.12
CA GLU A 12 22.86 12.21 -12.05
C GLU A 12 21.46 12.85 -12.16
N GLU A 13 20.53 12.16 -12.80
CA GLU A 13 19.12 12.38 -12.56
C GLU A 13 18.93 12.09 -11.08
N GLU A 14 18.88 13.14 -10.26
CA GLU A 14 18.35 13.04 -8.90
C GLU A 14 16.94 12.49 -9.06
N LEU A 15 16.78 11.18 -8.78
CA LEU A 15 15.46 10.57 -8.60
C LEU A 15 14.82 11.33 -7.44
N GLU A 16 13.96 12.29 -7.73
CA GLU A 16 13.16 12.95 -6.70
C GLU A 16 12.39 11.84 -5.94
N GLU A 17 12.74 11.68 -4.66
CA GLU A 17 12.01 10.74 -3.80
C GLU A 17 10.52 11.12 -3.81
N PRO A 18 9.62 10.18 -4.03
CA PRO A 18 8.20 10.48 -4.08
C PRO A 18 7.77 11.11 -2.74
N LEU A 19 7.13 12.28 -2.82
CA LEU A 19 6.73 13.04 -1.65
C LEU A 19 5.60 12.30 -0.93
N LEU A 20 5.91 11.76 0.26
CA LEU A 20 4.92 11.18 1.15
C LEU A 20 4.22 12.28 1.95
N ALA A 21 2.89 12.32 1.87
CA ALA A 21 2.07 13.24 2.64
C ALA A 21 1.37 12.50 3.80
N GLU A 22 1.06 13.24 4.85
CA GLU A 22 0.24 12.75 5.96
C GLU A 22 -1.20 13.21 5.79
N GLY A 23 -2.15 12.27 5.85
CA GLY A 23 -3.57 12.55 5.85
C GLY A 23 -4.05 13.03 7.23
N TRP A 24 -5.24 13.63 7.27
CA TRP A 24 -5.87 14.02 8.53
C TRP A 24 -6.43 12.80 9.29
N VAL A 25 -6.57 12.94 10.61
CA VAL A 25 -7.29 11.99 11.46
C VAL A 25 -8.28 12.80 12.29
N ALA A 26 -9.55 12.43 12.27
CA ALA A 26 -10.60 13.10 13.04
C ALA A 26 -10.26 13.11 14.54
N ASP A 27 -10.64 14.18 15.26
CA ASP A 27 -10.21 14.37 16.64
C ASP A 27 -10.68 13.22 17.54
N GLU A 28 -11.92 12.77 17.39
CA GLU A 28 -12.46 11.64 18.15
C GLU A 28 -11.70 10.32 17.87
N VAL A 29 -11.22 10.12 16.66
CA VAL A 29 -10.40 8.95 16.29
C VAL A 29 -9.00 9.09 16.86
N ARG A 30 -8.44 10.30 16.84
CA ARG A 30 -7.10 10.58 17.37
C ARG A 30 -7.05 10.44 18.89
N ASP A 31 -8.15 10.82 19.59
CA ASP A 31 -8.25 10.66 21.03
C ASP A 31 -8.24 9.18 21.45
N GLU A 32 -8.88 8.31 20.65
CA GLU A 32 -8.92 6.88 20.91
C GLU A 32 -7.64 6.17 20.43
N PHE A 33 -7.11 6.58 19.26
CA PHE A 33 -5.93 5.96 18.61
C PHE A 33 -4.86 7.02 18.27
N PRO A 34 -4.11 7.53 19.24
CA PRO A 34 -3.18 8.65 19.04
C PRO A 34 -2.01 8.35 18.10
N GLU A 35 -1.69 7.07 17.87
CA GLU A 35 -0.64 6.64 16.94
C GLU A 35 -1.16 6.29 15.54
N LEU A 36 -2.47 6.33 15.32
CA LEU A 36 -3.07 6.05 14.01
C LEU A 36 -2.72 7.18 13.03
N ARG A 37 -2.19 6.82 11.85
CA ARG A 37 -1.84 7.79 10.79
C ARG A 37 -2.27 7.25 9.43
N LEU A 38 -2.54 8.16 8.52
CA LEU A 38 -2.71 7.88 7.10
C LEU A 38 -1.50 8.44 6.35
N ARG A 39 -0.82 7.62 5.55
CA ARG A 39 0.20 8.08 4.61
C ARG A 39 -0.33 8.00 3.19
N THR A 40 -0.04 9.02 2.40
CA THR A 40 -0.50 9.12 1.00
C THR A 40 0.64 9.54 0.08
N ALA A 41 0.57 9.12 -1.18
CA ALA A 41 1.44 9.60 -2.25
C ALA A 41 0.67 9.66 -3.57
N ALA A 42 0.91 10.72 -4.35
CA ALA A 42 0.34 10.86 -5.68
C ALA A 42 1.22 10.16 -6.71
N VAL A 43 0.59 9.53 -7.71
CA VAL A 43 1.26 8.88 -8.83
C VAL A 43 0.53 9.25 -10.13
N GLU A 44 1.27 9.84 -11.08
CA GLU A 44 0.74 10.33 -12.36
C GLU A 44 0.58 9.18 -13.38
N ARG A 45 -0.30 8.23 -13.04
CA ARG A 45 -0.65 7.09 -13.91
C ARG A 45 -1.87 6.33 -13.40
N GLY A 46 -2.45 5.51 -14.28
CA GLY A 46 -3.50 4.53 -13.94
C GLY A 46 -2.95 3.14 -13.62
N SER A 47 -3.85 2.15 -13.54
CA SER A 47 -3.53 0.78 -13.11
C SER A 47 -2.47 0.08 -13.97
N GLY A 48 -2.35 0.42 -15.24
CA GLY A 48 -1.30 -0.06 -16.14
C GLY A 48 -1.29 -1.59 -16.38
N LYS A 49 -0.46 -2.00 -17.35
CA LYS A 49 -0.20 -3.42 -17.63
C LYS A 49 1.07 -3.86 -16.92
N THR A 50 1.03 -5.01 -16.27
CA THR A 50 2.21 -5.59 -15.61
C THR A 50 3.36 -5.85 -16.59
N PRO A 51 4.54 -5.26 -16.40
CA PRO A 51 5.71 -5.53 -17.23
C PRO A 51 6.41 -6.85 -16.83
N PRO A 52 7.30 -7.37 -17.67
CA PRO A 52 7.97 -8.67 -17.44
C PRO A 52 8.76 -8.74 -16.13
N GLU A 53 9.43 -7.65 -15.72
CA GLU A 53 10.27 -7.55 -14.51
C GLU A 53 9.40 -7.69 -13.25
N VAL A 54 8.25 -7.04 -13.21
CA VAL A 54 7.30 -7.13 -12.09
C VAL A 54 6.74 -8.56 -12.00
N ARG A 55 6.40 -9.18 -13.13
CA ARG A 55 6.01 -10.61 -13.15
C ARG A 55 7.14 -11.52 -12.65
N HIS A 56 8.38 -11.20 -12.98
CA HIS A 56 9.53 -11.95 -12.48
C HIS A 56 9.66 -11.79 -10.96
N ARG A 57 9.52 -10.56 -10.42
CA ARG A 57 9.56 -10.31 -8.97
C ARG A 57 8.46 -11.08 -8.24
N LEU A 58 7.22 -11.10 -8.76
CA LEU A 58 6.11 -11.89 -8.20
C LEU A 58 6.43 -13.40 -8.17
N ARG A 59 7.07 -13.94 -9.21
CA ARG A 59 7.51 -15.35 -9.20
C ARG A 59 8.55 -15.61 -8.12
N LEU A 60 9.57 -14.75 -7.99
CA LEU A 60 10.59 -14.88 -6.95
C LEU A 60 9.97 -14.78 -5.54
N LEU A 61 9.01 -13.89 -5.32
CA LEU A 61 8.25 -13.82 -4.06
C LEU A 61 7.44 -15.10 -3.82
N SER A 62 6.79 -15.63 -4.86
CA SER A 62 6.06 -16.90 -4.77
C SER A 62 6.96 -18.06 -4.35
N ASP A 63 8.18 -18.15 -4.88
CA ASP A 63 9.13 -19.20 -4.54
C ASP A 63 9.65 -19.11 -3.11
N ARG A 64 9.80 -17.88 -2.59
CA ARG A 64 10.22 -17.63 -1.20
C ARG A 64 9.10 -17.83 -0.21
N PHE A 65 7.86 -17.51 -0.60
CA PHE A 65 6.68 -17.54 0.27
C PHE A 65 6.07 -18.94 0.34
N ARG A 66 6.64 -19.80 1.20
CA ARG A 66 6.18 -21.19 1.41
C ARG A 66 5.34 -21.31 2.69
N GLY A 67 4.73 -22.47 2.93
CA GLY A 67 3.85 -22.70 4.07
C GLY A 67 4.45 -22.34 5.43
N ALA A 68 5.76 -22.56 5.64
CA ALA A 68 6.44 -22.17 6.87
C ALA A 68 6.45 -20.63 7.07
N GLN A 69 6.66 -19.85 6.01
CA GLN A 69 6.60 -18.38 6.06
C GLN A 69 5.19 -17.89 6.32
N ALA A 70 4.17 -18.52 5.70
CA ALA A 70 2.77 -18.17 5.95
C ALA A 70 2.38 -18.38 7.42
N ILE A 71 2.88 -19.44 8.07
CA ILE A 71 2.65 -19.69 9.50
C ILE A 71 3.42 -18.67 10.37
N ALA A 72 4.68 -18.38 10.02
CA ALA A 72 5.52 -17.45 10.75
C ALA A 72 4.99 -16.01 10.69
N LEU A 73 4.29 -15.65 9.60
CA LEU A 73 3.75 -14.33 9.35
C LEU A 73 2.90 -13.79 10.51
N ARG A 74 2.02 -14.63 11.07
CA ARG A 74 1.16 -14.27 12.22
C ARG A 74 1.94 -13.85 13.47
N ARG A 75 3.20 -14.27 13.59
CA ARG A 75 4.10 -13.96 14.72
C ARG A 75 5.06 -12.83 14.42
N SER A 76 5.11 -12.37 13.18
CA SER A 76 5.94 -11.24 12.78
C SER A 76 5.38 -9.95 13.39
N PRO A 77 6.24 -9.01 13.86
CA PRO A 77 5.81 -7.83 14.61
C PRO A 77 4.75 -7.00 13.88
N ILE A 78 4.97 -6.66 12.61
CA ILE A 78 4.06 -5.82 11.81
C ILE A 78 2.70 -6.50 11.59
N PRO A 79 2.59 -7.72 11.01
CA PRO A 79 1.32 -8.43 10.91
C PRO A 79 0.61 -8.62 12.24
N SER A 80 1.35 -8.85 13.33
CA SER A 80 0.78 -8.97 14.67
C SER A 80 0.14 -7.67 15.15
N ALA A 81 0.76 -6.51 14.90
CA ALA A 81 0.20 -5.20 15.24
C ALA A 81 -1.13 -4.95 14.49
N TYR A 82 -1.19 -5.26 13.18
CA TYR A 82 -2.45 -5.18 12.43
C TYR A 82 -3.52 -6.12 12.99
N ARG A 83 -3.18 -7.34 13.40
CA ARG A 83 -4.14 -8.26 14.03
C ARG A 83 -4.69 -7.72 15.35
N VAL A 84 -3.82 -7.09 16.17
CA VAL A 84 -4.25 -6.45 17.42
C VAL A 84 -5.21 -5.30 17.11
N PHE A 85 -4.86 -4.44 16.15
CA PHE A 85 -5.67 -3.30 15.77
C PHE A 85 -7.01 -3.71 15.15
N PHE A 86 -7.07 -4.80 14.35
CA PHE A 86 -8.33 -5.35 13.86
C PHE A 86 -9.32 -5.61 15.00
N ARG A 87 -8.86 -6.22 16.12
CA ARG A 87 -9.72 -6.46 17.29
C ARG A 87 -10.21 -5.16 17.93
N HIS A 88 -9.37 -4.13 17.98
CA HIS A 88 -9.76 -2.83 18.54
C HIS A 88 -10.87 -2.15 17.71
N VAL A 89 -10.87 -2.33 16.40
CA VAL A 89 -11.92 -1.78 15.51
C VAL A 89 -13.08 -2.76 15.26
N GLY A 90 -13.22 -3.79 16.10
CA GLY A 90 -14.35 -4.72 16.04
C GLY A 90 -14.26 -5.78 14.95
N LEU A 91 -13.10 -5.95 14.31
CA LEU A 91 -12.85 -7.01 13.34
C LEU A 91 -12.17 -8.20 14.03
N ASP A 92 -12.75 -9.40 13.92
CA ASP A 92 -12.09 -10.60 14.38
C ASP A 92 -11.12 -11.12 13.32
N PRO A 93 -9.78 -11.04 13.54
CA PRO A 93 -8.79 -11.44 12.53
C PRO A 93 -8.73 -12.97 12.32
N ASP A 94 -9.44 -13.76 13.09
CA ASP A 94 -9.55 -15.20 12.87
C ASP A 94 -10.69 -15.55 11.91
N THR A 95 -11.67 -14.65 11.74
CA THR A 95 -12.75 -14.75 10.76
C THR A 95 -12.52 -13.81 9.56
N THR A 96 -12.07 -12.57 9.81
CA THR A 96 -11.74 -11.56 8.80
C THR A 96 -10.22 -11.41 8.75
N ARG A 97 -9.57 -12.16 7.87
CA ARG A 97 -8.10 -12.14 7.75
C ARG A 97 -7.57 -10.73 7.48
N THR A 98 -6.40 -10.43 8.03
CA THR A 98 -5.67 -9.24 7.61
C THR A 98 -5.24 -9.36 6.15
N PRO A 99 -5.01 -8.24 5.42
CA PRO A 99 -4.65 -8.29 4.01
C PRO A 99 -3.45 -9.20 3.69
N VAL A 100 -2.41 -9.19 4.53
CA VAL A 100 -1.23 -10.03 4.31
C VAL A 100 -1.52 -11.51 4.59
N GLU A 101 -2.40 -11.84 5.54
CA GLU A 101 -2.83 -13.22 5.78
C GLU A 101 -3.70 -13.74 4.63
N GLU A 102 -4.56 -12.89 4.07
CA GLU A 102 -5.37 -13.24 2.91
C GLU A 102 -4.48 -13.50 1.68
N ALA A 103 -3.50 -12.63 1.42
CA ALA A 103 -2.51 -12.83 0.35
C ALA A 103 -1.74 -14.15 0.54
N ALA A 104 -1.35 -14.47 1.78
CA ALA A 104 -0.69 -15.72 2.13
C ALA A 104 -1.55 -16.96 1.80
N VAL A 105 -2.81 -16.94 2.18
CA VAL A 105 -3.75 -18.03 1.91
C VAL A 105 -3.98 -18.17 0.40
N GLN A 106 -4.22 -17.08 -0.31
CA GLN A 106 -4.39 -17.07 -1.76
C GLN A 106 -3.19 -17.66 -2.49
N ARG A 107 -1.96 -17.28 -2.07
CA ARG A 107 -0.71 -17.85 -2.59
C ARG A 107 -0.66 -19.38 -2.39
N LEU A 108 -1.04 -19.88 -1.22
CA LEU A 108 -1.04 -21.32 -0.93
C LEU A 108 -2.08 -22.08 -1.75
N VAL A 109 -3.26 -21.50 -1.96
CA VAL A 109 -4.35 -22.11 -2.74
C VAL A 109 -4.03 -22.12 -4.23
N LYS A 110 -3.55 -21.00 -4.78
CA LYS A 110 -3.27 -20.86 -6.21
C LYS A 110 -1.90 -21.41 -6.64
N GLY A 111 -1.01 -21.63 -5.70
CA GLY A 111 0.36 -22.11 -5.97
C GLY A 111 1.36 -21.00 -6.31
N ALA A 112 0.92 -19.79 -6.65
CA ALA A 112 1.75 -18.62 -6.96
C ALA A 112 1.01 -17.32 -6.70
N PHE A 113 1.75 -16.19 -6.66
CA PHE A 113 1.20 -14.85 -6.84
C PHE A 113 1.02 -14.61 -8.35
N GLU A 114 -0.22 -14.50 -8.78
CA GLU A 114 -0.56 -14.26 -10.19
C GLU A 114 -0.56 -12.76 -10.48
N ALA A 115 0.06 -12.37 -11.61
CA ALA A 115 0.02 -10.99 -12.07
C ALA A 115 -1.37 -10.62 -12.61
N THR A 116 -1.89 -9.48 -12.20
CA THR A 116 -3.21 -8.96 -12.58
C THR A 116 -3.06 -7.71 -13.45
N ASN A 117 -2.61 -6.62 -12.86
CA ASN A 117 -2.25 -5.35 -13.49
C ASN A 117 -1.14 -4.71 -12.64
N LEU A 118 -0.48 -3.69 -13.19
CA LEU A 118 0.69 -3.11 -12.53
C LEU A 118 0.39 -2.58 -11.13
N LEU A 119 -0.77 -1.91 -10.93
CA LEU A 119 -1.13 -1.38 -9.62
C LEU A 119 -1.34 -2.48 -8.60
N ASP A 120 -2.20 -3.46 -8.90
CA ASP A 120 -2.48 -4.57 -7.98
C ASP A 120 -1.20 -5.34 -7.65
N ASP A 121 -0.32 -5.51 -8.63
CA ASP A 121 0.94 -6.23 -8.46
C ASP A 121 1.93 -5.42 -7.60
N ALA A 122 1.99 -4.10 -7.74
CA ALA A 122 2.81 -3.22 -6.91
C ALA A 122 2.33 -3.22 -5.45
N LEU A 123 1.02 -3.10 -5.24
CA LEU A 123 0.41 -3.19 -3.91
C LEU A 123 0.68 -4.56 -3.25
N LEU A 124 0.55 -5.65 -4.03
CA LEU A 124 0.82 -7.00 -3.55
C LEU A 124 2.30 -7.21 -3.20
N ILE A 125 3.22 -6.72 -4.04
CA ILE A 125 4.67 -6.81 -3.78
C ILE A 125 5.00 -6.09 -2.47
N ALA A 126 4.57 -4.84 -2.30
CA ALA A 126 4.81 -4.09 -1.08
C ALA A 126 4.21 -4.79 0.16
N LEU A 127 2.98 -5.27 0.07
CA LEU A 127 2.31 -6.02 1.13
C LEU A 127 3.09 -7.28 1.56
N VAL A 128 3.56 -8.08 0.59
CA VAL A 128 4.25 -9.35 0.88
C VAL A 128 5.66 -9.12 1.43
N GLU A 129 6.37 -8.09 0.95
CA GLU A 129 7.72 -7.78 1.39
C GLU A 129 7.76 -7.11 2.77
N THR A 130 6.79 -6.23 3.08
CA THR A 130 6.82 -5.42 4.30
C THR A 130 5.79 -5.85 5.36
N GLY A 131 4.74 -6.54 4.95
CA GLY A 131 3.60 -6.89 5.81
C GLY A 131 2.60 -5.73 5.99
N ILE A 132 2.79 -4.61 5.33
CA ILE A 132 1.97 -3.40 5.43
C ILE A 132 1.03 -3.33 4.23
N PRO A 133 -0.29 -3.26 4.46
CA PRO A 133 -1.27 -3.16 3.39
C PRO A 133 -1.36 -1.75 2.82
N LEU A 134 -1.47 -1.66 1.49
CA LEU A 134 -1.67 -0.42 0.77
C LEU A 134 -2.89 -0.53 -0.14
N TRP A 135 -3.46 0.62 -0.44
CA TRP A 135 -4.60 0.78 -1.37
C TRP A 135 -4.35 1.97 -2.29
N ALA A 136 -5.17 2.09 -3.32
CA ALA A 136 -5.15 3.24 -4.20
C ALA A 136 -6.57 3.68 -4.58
N VAL A 137 -6.73 4.99 -4.81
CA VAL A 137 -7.95 5.61 -5.32
C VAL A 137 -7.63 6.47 -6.54
N ASP A 138 -8.60 6.61 -7.42
CA ASP A 138 -8.56 7.55 -8.54
C ASP A 138 -8.57 8.99 -7.98
N ALA A 139 -7.48 9.72 -8.19
CA ALA A 139 -7.29 11.05 -7.62
C ALA A 139 -8.27 12.08 -8.17
N ASP A 140 -8.78 11.89 -9.40
CA ASP A 140 -9.75 12.78 -10.01
C ASP A 140 -11.17 12.58 -9.47
N ARG A 141 -11.38 11.51 -8.69
CA ARG A 141 -12.68 11.13 -8.13
C ARG A 141 -12.77 11.31 -6.61
N VAL A 142 -11.76 11.89 -6.01
CA VAL A 142 -11.70 12.15 -4.56
C VAL A 142 -11.31 13.59 -4.30
N ARG A 143 -11.69 14.12 -3.14
CA ARG A 143 -11.34 15.46 -2.70
C ARG A 143 -10.25 15.38 -1.63
N GLU A 144 -9.01 15.64 -2.07
CA GLU A 144 -7.87 15.71 -1.17
C GLU A 144 -7.98 16.86 -0.14
N PRO A 145 -7.34 16.71 1.05
CA PRO A 145 -6.57 15.56 1.50
C PRO A 145 -7.45 14.40 1.99
N LEU A 146 -6.93 13.17 1.85
CA LEU A 146 -7.55 12.00 2.47
C LEU A 146 -7.28 11.98 3.98
N GLY A 147 -8.13 11.28 4.71
CA GLY A 147 -7.99 11.12 6.15
C GLY A 147 -8.70 9.90 6.71
N ILE A 148 -8.64 9.76 8.03
CA ILE A 148 -9.37 8.72 8.77
C ILE A 148 -10.44 9.37 9.62
N GLY A 149 -11.67 8.94 9.44
CA GLY A 149 -12.84 9.39 10.20
C GLY A 149 -13.79 8.23 10.48
N THR A 150 -14.99 8.57 10.91
CA THR A 150 -16.05 7.63 11.25
C THR A 150 -17.14 7.66 10.18
N ALA A 151 -17.47 6.50 9.62
CA ALA A 151 -18.57 6.34 8.68
C ALA A 151 -19.94 6.44 9.42
N PRO A 152 -21.06 6.68 8.70
CA PRO A 152 -22.39 6.80 9.31
C PRO A 152 -22.84 5.59 10.13
N ASP A 153 -22.27 4.42 9.89
CA ASP A 153 -22.52 3.19 10.63
C ASP A 153 -21.63 3.01 11.87
N GLY A 154 -20.83 4.03 12.21
CA GLY A 154 -19.93 4.05 13.37
C GLY A 154 -18.59 3.33 13.16
N ARG A 155 -18.32 2.78 11.98
CA ARG A 155 -17.03 2.13 11.69
C ARG A 155 -16.00 3.15 11.23
N LEU A 156 -14.73 2.90 11.55
CA LEU A 156 -13.63 3.68 11.01
C LEU A 156 -13.55 3.53 9.48
N ALA A 157 -13.25 4.63 8.81
CA ALA A 157 -13.18 4.71 7.36
C ALA A 157 -12.05 5.62 6.90
N VAL A 158 -11.50 5.33 5.73
CA VAL A 158 -10.74 6.31 4.96
C VAL A 158 -11.74 7.21 4.26
N CYS A 159 -11.55 8.51 4.41
CA CYS A 159 -12.47 9.56 3.97
C CYS A 159 -11.74 10.59 3.11
N ASP A 160 -12.51 11.29 2.28
CA ASP A 160 -12.15 12.57 1.71
C ASP A 160 -13.02 13.68 2.30
N ALA A 161 -13.01 14.88 1.71
CA ALA A 161 -13.85 15.98 2.16
C ALA A 161 -15.37 15.75 1.95
N ASP A 162 -15.77 14.83 1.08
CA ASP A 162 -17.17 14.52 0.78
C ASP A 162 -17.70 13.31 1.59
N GLY A 163 -16.83 12.55 2.25
CA GLY A 163 -17.21 11.44 3.12
C GLY A 163 -16.41 10.16 2.92
N PRO A 164 -16.94 9.02 3.37
CA PRO A 164 -16.22 7.73 3.33
C PRO A 164 -15.93 7.24 1.92
N LEU A 165 -14.69 6.80 1.69
CA LEU A 165 -14.19 6.17 0.46
C LEU A 165 -14.03 4.66 0.62
N ALA A 166 -13.69 4.21 1.82
CA ALA A 166 -13.52 2.80 2.18
C ALA A 166 -13.70 2.63 3.68
N THR A 167 -14.30 1.53 4.13
CA THR A 167 -14.12 1.12 5.53
C THR A 167 -12.66 0.80 5.77
N LEU A 168 -12.16 1.06 6.97
CA LEU A 168 -10.76 0.83 7.29
C LEU A 168 -10.41 -0.65 7.01
N PHE A 169 -9.37 -0.87 6.21
CA PHE A 169 -8.94 -2.19 5.68
C PHE A 169 -9.93 -2.89 4.73
N GLY A 170 -11.03 -2.25 4.38
CA GLY A 170 -12.01 -2.75 3.43
C GLY A 170 -11.71 -2.37 1.98
N PRO A 171 -12.52 -2.86 1.05
CA PRO A 171 -12.41 -2.45 -0.34
C PRO A 171 -12.75 -0.97 -0.52
N VAL A 172 -12.11 -0.36 -1.51
CA VAL A 172 -12.39 1.01 -1.94
C VAL A 172 -13.76 1.05 -2.62
N ASP A 173 -14.51 2.14 -2.39
CA ASP A 173 -15.80 2.38 -3.06
C ASP A 173 -15.63 2.35 -4.58
N ALA A 174 -16.58 1.72 -5.29
CA ALA A 174 -16.54 1.53 -6.73
C ALA A 174 -16.45 2.86 -7.52
N ARG A 175 -16.89 3.99 -6.93
CA ARG A 175 -16.81 5.33 -7.55
C ARG A 175 -15.39 5.84 -7.71
N CYS A 176 -14.45 5.42 -6.85
CA CYS A 176 -13.06 5.89 -6.83
C CYS A 176 -12.02 4.78 -7.05
N VAL A 177 -12.44 3.63 -7.60
CA VAL A 177 -11.51 2.57 -8.02
C VAL A 177 -10.63 3.06 -9.18
N VAL A 178 -9.33 2.84 -9.05
CA VAL A 178 -8.36 3.15 -10.12
C VAL A 178 -8.60 2.24 -11.32
N THR A 179 -8.76 2.85 -12.49
CA THR A 179 -8.92 2.15 -13.76
C THR A 179 -7.69 2.35 -14.66
N LYS A 180 -7.67 1.65 -15.80
CA LYS A 180 -6.61 1.83 -16.82
C LYS A 180 -6.61 3.25 -17.43
N ASP A 181 -7.78 3.92 -17.42
CA ASP A 181 -7.99 5.25 -18.01
C ASP A 181 -7.78 6.38 -17.00
N CYS A 182 -7.46 6.05 -15.74
CA CYS A 182 -7.09 7.00 -14.69
C CYS A 182 -5.75 7.64 -15.03
N GLY A 183 -5.67 8.97 -15.01
CA GLY A 183 -4.43 9.72 -15.27
C GLY A 183 -3.58 9.90 -14.03
N ARG A 184 -4.21 9.97 -12.85
CA ARG A 184 -3.54 10.20 -11.55
C ARG A 184 -4.23 9.40 -10.46
N MET A 185 -3.45 8.76 -9.62
CA MET A 185 -3.96 8.02 -8.46
C MET A 185 -3.29 8.46 -7.17
N LEU A 186 -3.98 8.25 -6.05
CA LEU A 186 -3.42 8.36 -4.71
C LEU A 186 -3.23 6.96 -4.14
N VAL A 187 -2.00 6.58 -3.88
CA VAL A 187 -1.66 5.41 -3.08
C VAL A 187 -1.71 5.81 -1.61
N TYR A 188 -2.31 4.98 -0.76
CA TYR A 188 -2.36 5.24 0.67
C TYR A 188 -2.16 3.99 1.51
N THR A 189 -1.73 4.19 2.74
CA THR A 189 -1.62 3.14 3.77
C THR A 189 -2.00 3.69 5.13
N VAL A 190 -2.42 2.81 6.02
CA VAL A 190 -2.80 3.13 7.40
C VAL A 190 -1.72 2.59 8.34
N GLN A 191 -1.02 3.49 9.01
CA GLN A 191 -0.12 3.14 10.11
C GLN A 191 -0.96 2.87 11.36
N VAL A 192 -0.87 1.66 11.89
CA VAL A 192 -1.55 1.28 13.13
C VAL A 192 -0.61 1.39 14.34
N PRO A 193 -1.14 1.51 15.58
CA PRO A 193 -0.32 1.49 16.79
C PRO A 193 0.63 0.31 16.84
N GLY A 194 1.87 0.56 17.25
CA GLY A 194 2.93 -0.45 17.33
C GLY A 194 3.67 -0.72 16.02
N VAL A 195 3.34 -0.04 14.91
CA VAL A 195 4.10 -0.09 13.66
C VAL A 195 4.93 1.20 13.53
N PRO A 196 6.28 1.12 13.56
CA PRO A 196 7.11 2.31 13.36
C PRO A 196 6.95 2.92 11.96
N GLY A 197 6.92 4.26 11.88
CA GLY A 197 6.70 5.00 10.64
C GLY A 197 7.68 4.64 9.51
N ILE A 198 8.94 4.35 9.85
CA ILE A 198 9.96 3.96 8.85
C ILE A 198 9.56 2.75 8.01
N PHE A 199 8.89 1.74 8.59
CA PHE A 199 8.41 0.58 7.85
C PHE A 199 7.22 0.93 6.96
N VAL A 200 6.40 1.92 7.38
CA VAL A 200 5.29 2.44 6.58
C VAL A 200 5.82 3.18 5.35
N ASP A 201 6.83 4.02 5.56
CA ASP A 201 7.50 4.75 4.48
C ASP A 201 8.21 3.76 3.52
N GLU A 202 8.89 2.72 4.04
CA GLU A 202 9.49 1.64 3.23
C GLU A 202 8.45 0.93 2.36
N ALA A 203 7.27 0.62 2.91
CA ALA A 203 6.19 -0.01 2.14
C ALA A 203 5.68 0.91 1.01
N MET A 204 5.53 2.20 1.31
CA MET A 204 5.15 3.19 0.30
C MET A 204 6.21 3.27 -0.80
N TRP A 205 7.49 3.42 -0.46
CA TRP A 205 8.58 3.49 -1.44
C TRP A 205 8.72 2.21 -2.26
N THR A 206 8.51 1.04 -1.64
CA THR A 206 8.50 -0.24 -2.36
C THR A 206 7.40 -0.27 -3.44
N CYS A 207 6.19 0.18 -3.10
CA CYS A 207 5.08 0.24 -4.04
C CYS A 207 5.36 1.27 -5.15
N LEU A 208 5.76 2.49 -4.77
CA LEU A 208 6.00 3.59 -5.70
C LEU A 208 7.15 3.27 -6.67
N GLY A 209 8.23 2.64 -6.19
CA GLY A 209 9.33 2.17 -7.03
C GLY A 209 8.86 1.19 -8.10
N VAL A 210 8.03 0.19 -7.74
CA VAL A 210 7.44 -0.74 -8.73
C VAL A 210 6.59 -0.01 -9.77
N LEU A 211 5.85 1.01 -9.34
CA LEU A 211 5.01 1.80 -10.25
C LEU A 211 5.84 2.69 -11.17
N GLN A 212 6.94 3.28 -10.69
CA GLN A 212 7.83 4.16 -11.47
C GLN A 212 8.70 3.39 -12.47
N ASP A 213 9.33 2.30 -12.03
CA ASP A 213 10.23 1.48 -12.86
C ASP A 213 9.53 0.82 -14.07
N ALA A 214 8.21 0.79 -14.06
CA ALA A 214 7.37 0.21 -15.11
C ALA A 214 6.97 1.22 -16.21
N GLY A 215 7.63 2.37 -16.28
CA GLY A 215 7.35 3.47 -17.23
C GLY A 215 8.00 3.32 -18.60
#